data_afaa709d4f6c48abad7525a8916dd51a
#
_entry.id   afaa709d4f6c48abad7525a8916dd51a
#
_cell.length_a   1.000
_cell.length_b   1.000
_cell.length_c   1.000
_cell.angle_alpha   90.00
_cell.angle_beta   90.00
_cell.angle_gamma   90.00
#
_symmetry.space_group_name_H-M   'P 1'
#
loop_
_entity.id
_entity.type
_entity.pdbx_description
1 polymer ?
#
loop_
_entity_poly.entity_id
_entity_poly.type
_entity_poly.pdbx_seq_one_letter_code
_entity_poly.pdbx_strand_id
1 'polypeptide(L)'
;MGRSATANADQNDPRLDKLFADLQTPLSATAAQQIENQIWQYWLSFPDDQTIENTMTAAMLMMERGRFQSAERIFGRIIDREPHFAEAWNKRATVRFLAGNHNGSAKDIAKVLQLEPRHFGALSGLGMIHMHNGDWQNALKTYVLAFSIHPYLTNVEMIIEDLKKRLKGRAS
;
A
#
# COMPACT_ATOMS: atom_id res chain seq x y z
N MET A 1 32.74 -1.02 12.93
CA MET A 1 32.78 -0.78 11.48
C MET A 1 31.37 -0.33 11.09
N GLY A 2 31.22 0.99 10.84
CA GLY A 2 29.93 1.58 10.49
C GLY A 2 29.49 1.06 9.13
N ARG A 3 28.28 0.48 9.06
CA ARG A 3 27.59 0.31 7.79
C ARG A 3 27.37 1.73 7.25
N SER A 4 27.98 2.07 6.12
CA SER A 4 27.56 3.21 5.32
C SER A 4 26.06 3.02 5.06
N ALA A 5 25.26 3.99 5.45
CA ALA A 5 23.88 4.06 5.02
C ALA A 5 23.89 4.30 3.50
N THR A 6 23.93 3.24 2.72
CA THR A 6 23.49 3.29 1.34
C THR A 6 22.01 3.66 1.39
N ALA A 7 21.62 4.66 0.61
CA ALA A 7 20.22 5.04 0.50
C ALA A 7 19.44 3.85 -0.06
N ASN A 8 18.79 3.08 0.81
CA ASN A 8 17.96 1.96 0.41
C ASN A 8 16.78 2.52 -0.38
N ALA A 9 16.61 2.07 -1.60
CA ALA A 9 15.39 2.32 -2.34
C ALA A 9 14.29 1.44 -1.71
N ASP A 10 13.64 1.94 -0.71
CA ASP A 10 12.48 1.39 -0.03
C ASP A 10 11.63 2.58 0.47
N GLN A 11 10.75 2.36 1.44
CA GLN A 11 9.95 3.45 2.02
C GLN A 11 10.77 4.56 2.71
N ASN A 12 12.07 4.36 2.95
CA ASN A 12 12.96 5.35 3.56
C ASN A 12 13.79 6.14 2.53
N ASP A 13 13.57 5.93 1.24
CA ASP A 13 14.29 6.65 0.20
C ASP A 13 13.96 8.15 0.26
N PRO A 14 14.96 9.03 0.42
CA PRO A 14 14.73 10.48 0.57
C PRO A 14 14.10 11.13 -0.67
N ARG A 15 14.16 10.48 -1.84
CA ARG A 15 13.51 10.95 -3.07
C ARG A 15 11.98 10.86 -2.98
N LEU A 16 11.44 10.00 -2.12
CA LEU A 16 10.00 9.89 -1.88
C LEU A 16 9.40 11.21 -1.38
N ASP A 17 10.10 11.95 -0.52
CA ASP A 17 9.57 13.22 0.00
C ASP A 17 9.27 14.21 -1.13
N LYS A 18 10.19 14.31 -2.11
CA LYS A 18 9.95 15.15 -3.30
C LYS A 18 8.81 14.61 -4.14
N LEU A 19 8.74 13.32 -4.38
CA LEU A 19 7.67 12.71 -5.18
C LEU A 19 6.29 12.92 -4.55
N PHE A 20 6.17 12.79 -3.24
CA PHE A 20 4.92 13.09 -2.53
C PHE A 20 4.56 14.57 -2.58
N ALA A 21 5.54 15.48 -2.51
CA ALA A 21 5.29 16.91 -2.70
C ALA A 21 4.82 17.23 -4.13
N ASP A 22 5.49 16.67 -5.14
CA ASP A 22 5.14 16.85 -6.55
C ASP A 22 3.75 16.25 -6.87
N LEU A 23 3.35 15.17 -6.17
CA LEU A 23 2.06 14.52 -6.34
C LEU A 23 0.87 15.38 -5.89
N GLN A 24 1.10 16.36 -5.00
CA GLN A 24 0.06 17.30 -4.56
C GLN A 24 -0.32 18.32 -5.63
N THR A 25 0.61 18.66 -6.54
CA THR A 25 0.41 19.70 -7.57
C THR A 25 0.97 19.26 -8.92
N PRO A 26 0.55 18.12 -9.48
CA PRO A 26 1.06 17.66 -10.77
C PRO A 26 0.52 18.54 -11.90
N LEU A 27 1.30 18.67 -12.96
CA LEU A 27 0.95 19.44 -14.15
C LEU A 27 -0.24 18.85 -14.92
N SER A 28 -0.51 17.56 -14.76
CA SER A 28 -1.59 16.81 -15.42
C SER A 28 -1.84 15.48 -14.73
N ALA A 29 -2.97 14.82 -15.04
CA ALA A 29 -3.25 13.46 -14.59
C ALA A 29 -2.18 12.45 -15.05
N THR A 30 -1.63 12.64 -16.26
CA THR A 30 -0.52 11.81 -16.76
C THR A 30 0.74 12.00 -15.92
N ALA A 31 1.05 13.25 -15.54
CA ALA A 31 2.17 13.53 -14.64
C ALA A 31 1.96 12.90 -13.25
N ALA A 32 0.75 12.97 -12.70
CA ALA A 32 0.41 12.29 -11.45
C ALA A 32 0.66 10.77 -11.53
N GLN A 33 0.23 10.14 -12.61
CA GLN A 33 0.45 8.71 -12.83
C GLN A 33 1.94 8.36 -12.96
N GLN A 34 2.73 9.20 -13.60
CA GLN A 34 4.18 9.00 -13.69
C GLN A 34 4.85 9.09 -12.32
N ILE A 35 4.44 10.07 -11.49
CA ILE A 35 4.93 10.23 -10.12
C ILE A 35 4.52 9.01 -9.27
N GLU A 36 3.27 8.59 -9.35
CA GLU A 36 2.78 7.38 -8.67
C GLU A 36 3.61 6.15 -9.03
N ASN A 37 3.87 5.93 -10.32
CA ASN A 37 4.69 4.81 -10.79
C ASN A 37 6.12 4.86 -10.22
N GLN A 38 6.71 6.06 -10.08
CA GLN A 38 8.03 6.21 -9.46
C GLN A 38 7.98 5.88 -7.95
N ILE A 39 6.94 6.31 -7.23
CA ILE A 39 6.75 5.96 -5.82
C ILE A 39 6.68 4.43 -5.67
N TRP A 40 5.87 3.76 -6.50
CA TRP A 40 5.79 2.30 -6.49
C TRP A 40 7.12 1.61 -6.81
N GLN A 41 7.92 2.15 -7.74
CA GLN A 41 9.25 1.63 -8.04
C GLN A 41 10.17 1.68 -6.81
N TYR A 42 10.18 2.80 -6.07
CA TYR A 42 10.97 2.90 -4.84
C TYR A 42 10.49 1.92 -3.76
N TRP A 43 9.19 1.83 -3.53
CA TRP A 43 8.64 0.91 -2.54
C TRP A 43 8.88 -0.57 -2.86
N LEU A 44 8.96 -0.92 -4.13
CA LEU A 44 9.20 -2.31 -4.58
C LEU A 44 10.69 -2.67 -4.66
N SER A 45 11.57 -1.70 -4.66
CA SER A 45 13.00 -1.93 -4.84
C SER A 45 13.67 -2.33 -3.53
N PHE A 46 14.58 -3.29 -3.61
CA PHE A 46 15.44 -3.70 -2.51
C PHE A 46 16.87 -3.93 -3.04
N PRO A 47 17.59 -2.85 -3.44
CA PRO A 47 18.81 -2.93 -4.24
C PRO A 47 19.98 -3.62 -3.53
N ASP A 48 19.97 -3.66 -2.20
CA ASP A 48 21.04 -4.27 -1.40
C ASP A 48 20.99 -5.82 -1.42
N ASP A 49 19.89 -6.42 -1.89
CA ASP A 49 19.74 -7.87 -1.96
C ASP A 49 18.88 -8.33 -3.16
N GLN A 50 19.55 -8.67 -4.25
CA GLN A 50 18.91 -9.19 -5.45
C GLN A 50 18.07 -10.45 -5.19
N THR A 51 18.39 -11.20 -4.14
CA THR A 51 17.60 -12.40 -3.76
C THR A 51 16.23 -11.99 -3.26
N ILE A 52 16.13 -10.90 -2.51
CA ILE A 52 14.86 -10.34 -2.02
C ILE A 52 14.02 -9.87 -3.21
N GLU A 53 14.59 -9.10 -4.14
CA GLU A 53 13.87 -8.62 -5.33
C GLU A 53 13.35 -9.80 -6.20
N ASN A 54 14.18 -10.80 -6.45
CA ASN A 54 13.78 -11.99 -7.20
C ASN A 54 12.65 -12.77 -6.46
N THR A 55 12.74 -12.84 -5.13
CA THR A 55 11.73 -13.51 -4.30
C THR A 55 10.42 -12.73 -4.28
N MET A 56 10.46 -11.39 -4.21
CA MET A 56 9.28 -10.52 -4.36
C MET A 56 8.61 -10.75 -5.71
N THR A 57 9.36 -10.73 -6.80
CA THR A 57 8.85 -10.97 -8.15
C THR A 57 8.17 -12.34 -8.25
N ALA A 58 8.80 -13.39 -7.74
CA ALA A 58 8.21 -14.73 -7.73
C ALA A 58 6.91 -14.81 -6.91
N ALA A 59 6.85 -14.14 -5.76
CA ALA A 59 5.66 -14.09 -4.93
C ALA A 59 4.51 -13.33 -5.61
N MET A 60 4.81 -12.20 -6.26
CA MET A 60 3.84 -11.43 -7.04
C MET A 60 3.27 -12.26 -8.20
N LEU A 61 4.11 -13.02 -8.92
CA LEU A 61 3.66 -13.92 -9.97
C LEU A 61 2.73 -15.03 -9.44
N MET A 62 3.01 -15.57 -8.23
CA MET A 62 2.10 -16.53 -7.58
C MET A 62 0.75 -15.88 -7.24
N MET A 63 0.76 -14.65 -6.75
CA MET A 63 -0.45 -13.89 -6.46
C MET A 63 -1.30 -13.66 -7.72
N GLU A 64 -0.69 -13.23 -8.82
CA GLU A 64 -1.36 -13.03 -10.11
C GLU A 64 -2.02 -14.31 -10.66
N ARG A 65 -1.40 -15.46 -10.40
CA ARG A 65 -1.91 -16.78 -10.78
C ARG A 65 -2.95 -17.34 -9.80
N GLY A 66 -3.41 -16.55 -8.82
CA GLY A 66 -4.37 -16.96 -7.79
C GLY A 66 -3.81 -17.97 -6.78
N ARG A 67 -2.50 -18.19 -6.74
CA ARG A 67 -1.84 -19.12 -5.80
C ARG A 67 -1.58 -18.43 -4.47
N PHE A 68 -2.66 -17.93 -3.83
CA PHE A 68 -2.57 -17.05 -2.65
C PHE A 68 -1.80 -17.65 -1.48
N GLN A 69 -2.03 -18.90 -1.11
CA GLN A 69 -1.29 -19.55 -0.01
C GLN A 69 0.21 -19.65 -0.27
N SER A 70 0.62 -19.87 -1.54
CA SER A 70 2.03 -19.92 -1.91
C SER A 70 2.65 -18.53 -1.85
N ALA A 71 1.97 -17.51 -2.38
CA ALA A 71 2.40 -16.12 -2.33
C ALA A 71 2.53 -15.65 -0.87
N GLU A 72 1.54 -15.92 -0.02
CA GLU A 72 1.57 -15.54 1.40
C GLU A 72 2.79 -16.13 2.13
N ARG A 73 3.10 -17.41 1.90
CA ARG A 73 4.29 -18.03 2.49
C ARG A 73 5.59 -17.41 2.01
N ILE A 74 5.66 -17.01 0.73
CA ILE A 74 6.88 -16.41 0.17
C ILE A 74 7.05 -15.00 0.75
N PHE A 75 5.99 -14.16 0.76
CA PHE A 75 6.05 -12.84 1.41
C PHE A 75 6.38 -12.96 2.90
N GLY A 76 5.85 -13.98 3.60
CA GLY A 76 6.20 -14.27 4.99
C GLY A 76 7.70 -14.46 5.18
N ARG A 77 8.37 -15.25 4.33
CA ARG A 77 9.83 -15.46 4.41
C ARG A 77 10.64 -14.17 4.15
N ILE A 78 10.14 -13.28 3.25
CA ILE A 78 10.77 -11.98 3.04
C ILE A 78 10.64 -11.15 4.31
N ILE A 79 9.46 -11.10 4.92
CA ILE A 79 9.19 -10.35 6.15
C ILE A 79 10.04 -10.87 7.32
N ASP A 80 10.21 -12.18 7.45
CA ASP A 80 11.05 -12.79 8.50
C ASP A 80 12.51 -12.37 8.37
N ARG A 81 12.98 -12.15 7.15
CA ARG A 81 14.35 -11.72 6.85
C ARG A 81 14.49 -10.20 6.93
N GLU A 82 13.52 -9.45 6.39
CA GLU A 82 13.51 -7.99 6.29
C GLU A 82 12.20 -7.41 6.86
N PRO A 83 12.04 -7.41 8.20
CA PRO A 83 10.80 -6.97 8.85
C PRO A 83 10.50 -5.48 8.69
N HIS A 84 11.47 -4.70 8.19
CA HIS A 84 11.31 -3.28 7.88
C HIS A 84 10.94 -3.01 6.42
N PHE A 85 10.83 -4.01 5.57
CA PHE A 85 10.44 -3.84 4.18
C PHE A 85 8.91 -3.72 4.06
N ALA A 86 8.41 -2.48 4.05
CA ALA A 86 6.96 -2.18 4.09
C ALA A 86 6.18 -2.86 2.97
N GLU A 87 6.73 -2.91 1.75
CA GLU A 87 6.01 -3.45 0.59
C GLU A 87 5.82 -4.97 0.68
N ALA A 88 6.69 -5.71 1.35
CA ALA A 88 6.48 -7.13 1.60
C ALA A 88 5.24 -7.37 2.47
N TRP A 89 5.04 -6.55 3.51
CA TRP A 89 3.83 -6.55 4.33
C TRP A 89 2.60 -6.16 3.51
N ASN A 90 2.69 -5.14 2.68
CA ASN A 90 1.59 -4.68 1.82
C ASN A 90 1.15 -5.76 0.83
N LYS A 91 2.08 -6.43 0.16
CA LYS A 91 1.76 -7.54 -0.75
C LYS A 91 1.16 -8.73 -0.02
N ARG A 92 1.64 -9.07 1.19
CA ARG A 92 1.03 -10.12 2.00
C ARG A 92 -0.38 -9.74 2.45
N ALA A 93 -0.60 -8.47 2.82
CA ALA A 93 -1.94 -7.96 3.15
C ALA A 93 -2.90 -8.12 1.96
N THR A 94 -2.46 -7.76 0.75
CA THR A 94 -3.25 -7.93 -0.48
C THR A 94 -3.61 -9.39 -0.70
N VAL A 95 -2.65 -10.29 -0.60
CA VAL A 95 -2.89 -11.74 -0.76
C VAL A 95 -3.90 -12.26 0.28
N ARG A 96 -3.75 -11.85 1.54
CA ARG A 96 -4.66 -12.21 2.63
C ARG A 96 -6.08 -11.72 2.38
N PHE A 97 -6.21 -10.49 1.89
CA PHE A 97 -7.51 -9.92 1.51
C PHE A 97 -8.17 -10.76 0.41
N LEU A 98 -7.44 -11.05 -0.67
CA LEU A 98 -7.92 -11.86 -1.80
C LEU A 98 -8.27 -13.31 -1.39
N ALA A 99 -7.60 -13.84 -0.39
CA ALA A 99 -7.88 -15.15 0.20
C ALA A 99 -9.02 -15.13 1.25
N GLY A 100 -9.66 -13.98 1.51
CA GLY A 100 -10.73 -13.81 2.49
C GLY A 100 -10.26 -13.64 3.93
N ASN A 101 -8.95 -13.61 4.19
CA ASN A 101 -8.39 -13.36 5.53
C ASN A 101 -8.28 -11.85 5.81
N HIS A 102 -9.43 -11.17 5.95
CA HIS A 102 -9.48 -9.72 6.15
C HIS A 102 -8.83 -9.27 7.47
N ASN A 103 -8.94 -10.07 8.53
CA ASN A 103 -8.29 -9.77 9.82
C ASN A 103 -6.76 -9.86 9.72
N GLY A 104 -6.24 -10.86 9.03
CA GLY A 104 -4.81 -10.99 8.77
C GLY A 104 -4.28 -9.85 7.88
N SER A 105 -5.07 -9.47 6.86
CA SER A 105 -4.77 -8.33 6.00
C SER A 105 -4.69 -7.02 6.80
N ALA A 106 -5.67 -6.72 7.64
CA ALA A 106 -5.68 -5.51 8.47
C ALA A 106 -4.46 -5.41 9.40
N LYS A 107 -4.02 -6.55 9.99
CA LYS A 107 -2.81 -6.59 10.82
C LYS A 107 -1.54 -6.24 10.02
N ASP A 108 -1.42 -6.78 8.82
CA ASP A 108 -0.28 -6.47 7.95
C ASP A 108 -0.31 -5.00 7.50
N ILE A 109 -1.49 -4.47 7.12
CA ILE A 109 -1.65 -3.05 6.78
C ILE A 109 -1.24 -2.14 7.95
N ALA A 110 -1.64 -2.49 9.18
CA ALA A 110 -1.21 -1.73 10.35
C ALA A 110 0.33 -1.66 10.45
N LYS A 111 1.03 -2.75 10.10
CA LYS A 111 2.49 -2.76 10.05
C LYS A 111 3.04 -1.91 8.91
N VAL A 112 2.43 -1.96 7.72
CA VAL A 112 2.80 -1.08 6.60
C VAL A 112 2.73 0.39 7.03
N LEU A 113 1.60 0.81 7.63
CA LEU A 113 1.37 2.20 8.02
C LEU A 113 2.25 2.67 9.19
N GLN A 114 2.79 1.75 10.00
CA GLN A 114 3.84 2.06 10.97
C GLN A 114 5.20 2.35 10.30
N LEU A 115 5.50 1.66 9.18
CA LEU A 115 6.75 1.80 8.43
C LEU A 115 6.70 2.96 7.44
N GLU A 116 5.58 3.13 6.74
CA GLU A 116 5.31 4.21 5.78
C GLU A 116 3.88 4.73 5.97
N PRO A 117 3.68 5.78 6.76
CA PRO A 117 2.34 6.35 7.00
C PRO A 117 1.66 6.90 5.73
N ARG A 118 2.44 7.22 4.69
CA ARG A 118 1.93 7.75 3.41
C ARG A 118 1.57 6.65 2.41
N HIS A 119 1.58 5.38 2.81
CA HIS A 119 1.35 4.27 1.90
C HIS A 119 -0.11 4.22 1.43
N PHE A 120 -0.44 5.00 0.40
CA PHE A 120 -1.81 5.15 -0.11
C PHE A 120 -2.44 3.83 -0.57
N GLY A 121 -1.66 2.88 -1.08
CA GLY A 121 -2.15 1.54 -1.43
C GLY A 121 -2.62 0.75 -0.20
N ALA A 122 -1.87 0.80 0.91
CA ALA A 122 -2.27 0.18 2.17
C ALA A 122 -3.50 0.85 2.78
N LEU A 123 -3.58 2.19 2.74
CA LEU A 123 -4.77 2.94 3.16
C LEU A 123 -6.00 2.54 2.33
N SER A 124 -5.87 2.45 1.01
CA SER A 124 -6.95 1.99 0.14
C SER A 124 -7.42 0.58 0.50
N GLY A 125 -6.48 -0.34 0.75
CA GLY A 125 -6.78 -1.70 1.22
C GLY A 125 -7.50 -1.71 2.58
N LEU A 126 -7.10 -0.86 3.53
CA LEU A 126 -7.79 -0.71 4.81
C LEU A 126 -9.20 -0.18 4.64
N GLY A 127 -9.38 0.81 3.76
CA GLY A 127 -10.70 1.33 3.40
C GLY A 127 -11.62 0.24 2.85
N MET A 128 -11.11 -0.63 1.98
CA MET A 128 -11.85 -1.80 1.46
C MET A 128 -12.25 -2.77 2.58
N ILE A 129 -11.37 -3.05 3.53
CA ILE A 129 -11.67 -3.91 4.69
C ILE A 129 -12.77 -3.29 5.55
N HIS A 130 -12.71 -1.99 5.84
CA HIS A 130 -13.76 -1.28 6.58
C HIS A 130 -15.10 -1.33 5.84
N MET A 131 -15.11 -1.13 4.52
CA MET A 131 -16.33 -1.27 3.70
C MET A 131 -16.90 -2.69 3.77
N HIS A 132 -16.05 -3.71 3.66
CA HIS A 132 -16.47 -5.12 3.76
C HIS A 132 -17.14 -5.41 5.11
N ASN A 133 -16.62 -4.85 6.19
CA ASN A 133 -17.13 -5.01 7.55
C ASN A 133 -18.36 -4.11 7.84
N GLY A 134 -18.82 -3.29 6.89
CA GLY A 134 -19.91 -2.34 7.08
C GLY A 134 -19.55 -1.13 7.96
N ASP A 135 -18.27 -0.95 8.25
CA ASP A 135 -17.75 0.19 9.03
C ASP A 135 -17.52 1.40 8.12
N TRP A 136 -18.64 2.00 7.68
CA TRP A 136 -18.65 3.07 6.69
C TRP A 136 -17.95 4.35 7.19
N GLN A 137 -17.97 4.60 8.52
CA GLN A 137 -17.31 5.76 9.08
C GLN A 137 -15.79 5.67 9.00
N ASN A 138 -15.22 4.52 9.39
CA ASN A 138 -13.78 4.32 9.29
C ASN A 138 -13.34 4.13 7.84
N ALA A 139 -14.17 3.53 6.98
CA ALA A 139 -13.93 3.52 5.54
C ALA A 139 -13.76 4.94 4.98
N LEU A 140 -14.72 5.84 5.29
CA LEU A 140 -14.66 7.23 4.84
C LEU A 140 -13.40 7.94 5.34
N LYS A 141 -13.08 7.84 6.63
CA LYS A 141 -11.87 8.45 7.21
C LYS A 141 -10.60 7.96 6.50
N THR A 142 -10.53 6.66 6.24
CA THR A 142 -9.35 6.03 5.63
C THR A 142 -9.18 6.46 4.17
N TYR A 143 -10.27 6.49 3.39
CA TYR A 143 -10.21 6.96 2.01
C TYR A 143 -9.92 8.47 1.90
N VAL A 144 -10.46 9.29 2.81
CA VAL A 144 -10.12 10.73 2.87
C VAL A 144 -8.63 10.91 3.15
N LEU A 145 -8.05 10.12 4.06
CA LEU A 145 -6.61 10.15 4.32
C LEU A 145 -5.81 9.71 3.09
N ALA A 146 -6.18 8.61 2.43
CA ALA A 146 -5.53 8.16 1.21
C ALA A 146 -5.57 9.24 0.12
N PHE A 147 -6.73 9.88 -0.06
CA PHE A 147 -6.95 10.95 -1.03
C PHE A 147 -6.15 12.23 -0.70
N SER A 148 -5.98 12.55 0.58
CA SER A 148 -5.15 13.68 0.98
C SER A 148 -3.65 13.47 0.69
N ILE A 149 -3.20 12.21 0.68
CA ILE A 149 -1.82 11.85 0.32
C ILE A 149 -1.66 11.79 -1.20
N HIS A 150 -2.64 11.23 -1.89
CA HIS A 150 -2.63 11.05 -3.34
C HIS A 150 -3.98 11.52 -3.95
N PRO A 151 -4.12 12.82 -4.32
CA PRO A 151 -5.39 13.36 -4.81
C PRO A 151 -5.86 12.80 -6.17
N TYR A 152 -5.02 12.04 -6.86
CA TYR A 152 -5.31 11.45 -8.17
C TYR A 152 -5.56 9.94 -8.12
N LEU A 153 -5.79 9.38 -6.92
CA LEU A 153 -6.14 7.96 -6.79
C LEU A 153 -7.44 7.66 -7.54
N THR A 154 -7.36 6.72 -8.47
CA THR A 154 -8.49 6.35 -9.32
C THR A 154 -9.68 5.89 -8.47
N ASN A 155 -10.86 6.41 -8.77
CA ASN A 155 -12.15 6.11 -8.14
C ASN A 155 -12.28 6.48 -6.64
N VAL A 156 -11.24 6.94 -5.96
CA VAL A 156 -11.31 7.22 -4.52
C VAL A 156 -12.26 8.37 -4.22
N GLU A 157 -12.27 9.41 -5.05
CA GLU A 157 -13.22 10.53 -4.91
C GLU A 157 -14.68 10.05 -4.98
N MET A 158 -15.03 9.20 -5.94
CA MET A 158 -16.37 8.60 -6.03
C MET A 158 -16.72 7.77 -4.80
N ILE A 159 -15.78 6.97 -4.31
CA ILE A 159 -15.97 6.16 -3.11
C ILE A 159 -16.26 7.05 -1.90
N ILE A 160 -15.52 8.14 -1.73
CA ILE A 160 -15.73 9.12 -0.66
C ILE A 160 -17.13 9.72 -0.74
N GLU A 161 -17.58 10.14 -1.93
CA GLU A 161 -18.92 10.72 -2.12
C GLU A 161 -20.03 9.71 -1.85
N ASP A 162 -19.88 8.45 -2.27
CA ASP A 162 -20.85 7.39 -1.97
C ASP A 162 -20.92 7.07 -0.48
N LEU A 163 -19.78 7.03 0.20
CA LEU A 163 -19.74 6.85 1.66
C LEU A 163 -20.41 7.99 2.41
N LYS A 164 -20.19 9.25 1.99
CA LYS A 164 -20.87 10.41 2.56
C LYS A 164 -22.39 10.34 2.39
N LYS A 165 -22.88 9.99 1.20
CA LYS A 165 -24.31 9.80 0.93
C LYS A 165 -24.91 8.72 1.83
N ARG A 166 -24.24 7.57 1.91
CA ARG A 166 -24.69 6.43 2.74
C ARG A 166 -24.78 6.80 4.22
N LEU A 167 -23.82 7.55 4.73
CA LEU A 167 -23.81 7.97 6.13
C LEU A 167 -24.91 9.00 6.43
N LYS A 168 -25.20 9.92 5.50
CA LYS A 168 -26.32 10.88 5.63
C LYS A 168 -27.67 10.18 5.64
N GLY A 169 -27.90 9.21 4.74
CA GLY A 169 -29.18 8.47 4.66
C GLY A 169 -29.44 7.52 5.84
N ARG A 170 -28.48 7.31 6.74
CA ARG A 170 -28.66 6.55 7.99
C ARG A 170 -28.95 7.44 9.21
N ALA A 171 -28.75 8.73 9.07
CA ALA A 171 -28.97 9.71 10.15
C ALA A 171 -30.39 10.33 10.10
N SER A 172 -31.18 10.03 9.06
CA SER A 172 -32.59 10.36 8.87
C SER A 172 -33.49 9.18 9.17
#